data_e17d342e0f3481edac090febc094f472
#
_entry.id   e17d342e0f3481edac090febc094f472
#
_cell.length_a   1.000
_cell.length_b   1.000
_cell.length_c   1.000
_cell.angle_alpha   90.00
_cell.angle_beta   90.00
_cell.angle_gamma   90.00
#
_symmetry.space_group_name_H-M   'P 1'
#
loop_
_entity.id
_entity.type
_entity.pdbx_description
1 polymer ?
#
loop_
_entity_poly.entity_id
_entity_poly.type
_entity_poly.pdbx_seq_one_letter_code
_entity_poly.pdbx_strand_id
1 'polypeptide(L)'
;MPTESFQRPPVAVFTLVRAPSELPLGTAARARVRVLEVRLDRFAPSDWKGIVREAGANFPQARLLATLRFQKDGGNWPDNASRAEALAEAFSLHEWDYLDLEWDAFDFDEITPLLSKHSAWTRLVCSRHDFVPPSEGVSQALAALWNAATIRHAAVAKWAGTLADPEQEIMELCTFAALHGDEGIVPSLFAMGSAAQVTRVASALLSGGWSYGHDGVGEAAPGQLPWSTLDALLQSLPQPQAFTRSWLDAVAGAIRMTQD
;
A
#
# COMPACT_ATOMS: atom_id res chain seq x y z
N MET A 1 -28.18 -21.51 -1.99
CA MET A 1 -28.22 -20.13 -1.49
C MET A 1 -26.90 -19.51 -1.90
N PRO A 2 -26.86 -18.43 -2.69
CA PRO A 2 -25.61 -17.72 -2.90
C PRO A 2 -25.22 -17.13 -1.55
N THR A 3 -24.06 -17.51 -1.04
CA THR A 3 -23.42 -16.85 0.10
C THR A 3 -23.15 -15.42 -0.36
N GLU A 4 -23.80 -14.43 0.26
CA GLU A 4 -23.40 -13.04 0.13
C GLU A 4 -21.92 -12.98 0.59
N SER A 5 -21.02 -12.91 -0.37
CA SER A 5 -19.62 -12.63 -0.06
C SER A 5 -19.58 -11.20 0.47
N PHE A 6 -19.37 -11.05 1.76
CA PHE A 6 -19.06 -9.76 2.40
C PHE A 6 -17.69 -9.32 1.87
N GLN A 7 -17.69 -8.70 0.70
CA GLN A 7 -16.46 -8.08 0.20
C GLN A 7 -16.07 -6.93 1.13
N ARG A 8 -14.84 -6.98 1.62
CA ARG A 8 -14.24 -5.89 2.40
C ARG A 8 -14.32 -4.58 1.59
N PRO A 9 -14.64 -3.43 2.21
CA PRO A 9 -14.53 -2.16 1.52
C PRO A 9 -13.06 -1.86 1.20
N PRO A 10 -12.75 -1.36 -0.01
CA PRO A 10 -11.41 -0.95 -0.38
C PRO A 10 -10.92 0.22 0.50
N VAL A 11 -9.59 0.33 0.66
CA VAL A 11 -8.98 1.36 1.49
C VAL A 11 -7.97 2.19 0.70
N ALA A 12 -8.17 3.51 0.68
CA ALA A 12 -7.16 4.47 0.26
C ALA A 12 -6.18 4.74 1.41
N VAL A 13 -4.96 4.21 1.31
CA VAL A 13 -3.87 4.50 2.24
C VAL A 13 -3.28 5.87 1.91
N PHE A 14 -3.15 6.73 2.89
CA PHE A 14 -2.48 8.02 2.73
C PHE A 14 -0.98 7.86 3.01
N THR A 15 -0.13 8.18 2.03
CA THR A 15 1.33 8.10 2.17
C THR A 15 1.90 9.44 2.63
N LEU A 16 2.46 9.47 3.84
CA LEU A 16 3.07 10.63 4.46
C LEU A 16 4.57 10.67 4.18
N VAL A 17 5.00 11.64 3.39
CA VAL A 17 6.43 11.86 3.01
C VAL A 17 6.96 13.23 3.46
N ARG A 18 6.15 14.05 4.13
CA ARG A 18 6.47 15.35 4.71
C ARG A 18 5.73 15.55 6.04
N ALA A 19 6.09 16.58 6.80
CA ALA A 19 5.46 16.83 8.09
C ALA A 19 3.93 17.01 7.95
N PRO A 20 3.12 16.47 8.86
CA PRO A 20 1.66 16.61 8.82
C PRO A 20 1.16 18.06 8.82
N SER A 21 1.90 18.97 9.42
CA SER A 21 1.63 20.42 9.42
C SER A 21 1.75 21.08 8.04
N GLU A 22 2.50 20.47 7.12
CA GLU A 22 2.73 20.98 5.75
C GLU A 22 1.69 20.46 4.75
N LEU A 23 0.77 19.57 5.17
CA LEU A 23 -0.17 18.94 4.27
C LEU A 23 -1.33 19.87 3.90
N PRO A 24 -1.69 19.96 2.61
CA PRO A 24 -2.81 20.79 2.13
C PRO A 24 -4.18 20.12 2.38
N LEU A 25 -4.29 19.25 3.38
CA LEU A 25 -5.50 18.50 3.73
C LEU A 25 -6.27 19.20 4.85
N GLY A 26 -7.52 19.54 4.59
CA GLY A 26 -8.43 20.06 5.61
C GLY A 26 -8.86 18.98 6.62
N THR A 27 -9.36 19.40 7.78
CA THR A 27 -9.75 18.52 8.90
C THR A 27 -10.73 17.43 8.49
N ALA A 28 -11.72 17.74 7.65
CA ALA A 28 -12.70 16.75 7.18
C ALA A 28 -12.07 15.63 6.33
N ALA A 29 -11.07 15.96 5.50
CA ALA A 29 -10.33 14.98 4.72
C ALA A 29 -9.44 14.10 5.63
N ARG A 30 -8.76 14.72 6.60
CA ARG A 30 -7.92 13.99 7.58
C ARG A 30 -8.73 12.99 8.40
N ALA A 31 -9.96 13.33 8.79
CA ALA A 31 -10.86 12.44 9.54
C ALA A 31 -11.31 11.20 8.74
N ARG A 32 -11.18 11.22 7.42
CA ARG A 32 -11.52 10.09 6.52
C ARG A 32 -10.36 9.13 6.28
N VAL A 33 -9.12 9.53 6.59
CA VAL A 33 -7.95 8.66 6.45
C VAL A 33 -8.05 7.51 7.44
N ARG A 34 -8.15 6.29 6.92
CA ARG A 34 -8.25 5.06 7.73
C ARG A 34 -6.92 4.39 7.98
N VAL A 35 -5.98 4.53 7.05
CA VAL A 35 -4.61 4.02 7.16
C VAL A 35 -3.66 5.13 6.71
N LEU A 36 -2.71 5.47 7.55
CA LEU A 36 -1.65 6.44 7.30
C LEU A 36 -0.31 5.74 7.27
N GLU A 37 0.29 5.66 6.08
CA GLU A 37 1.68 5.19 5.93
C GLU A 37 2.64 6.33 6.28
N VAL A 38 3.46 6.13 7.30
CA VAL A 38 4.54 7.06 7.67
C VAL A 38 5.85 6.54 7.07
N ARG A 39 6.36 7.22 6.06
CA ARG A 39 7.61 6.91 5.38
C ARG A 39 8.80 7.39 6.21
N LEU A 40 9.18 6.63 7.24
CA LEU A 40 10.25 6.95 8.17
C LEU A 40 11.59 7.23 7.46
N ASP A 41 11.84 6.54 6.35
CA ASP A 41 13.01 6.77 5.50
C ASP A 41 13.07 8.16 4.83
N ARG A 42 12.00 8.93 4.87
CA ARG A 42 11.93 10.32 4.33
C ARG A 42 12.24 11.39 5.37
N PHE A 43 12.42 10.99 6.63
CA PHE A 43 12.69 11.89 7.76
C PHE A 43 14.00 11.51 8.44
N ALA A 44 14.71 12.49 8.99
CA ALA A 44 15.84 12.20 9.85
C ALA A 44 15.36 11.48 11.13
N PRO A 45 16.08 10.49 11.66
CA PRO A 45 15.67 9.79 12.88
C PRO A 45 15.37 10.73 14.06
N SER A 46 16.11 11.83 14.19
CA SER A 46 15.86 12.88 15.20
C SER A 46 14.47 13.50 15.15
N ASP A 47 13.81 13.46 13.97
CA ASP A 47 12.52 14.11 13.75
C ASP A 47 11.36 13.13 13.94
N TRP A 48 11.59 11.82 13.96
CA TRP A 48 10.56 10.77 14.03
C TRP A 48 9.58 11.00 15.18
N LYS A 49 10.07 11.34 16.37
CA LYS A 49 9.21 11.63 17.54
C LYS A 49 8.22 12.75 17.26
N GLY A 50 8.65 13.81 16.61
CA GLY A 50 7.81 14.94 16.22
C GLY A 50 6.76 14.51 15.17
N ILE A 51 7.22 13.86 14.10
CA ILE A 51 6.39 13.40 12.99
C ILE A 51 5.31 12.42 13.46
N VAL A 52 5.67 11.42 14.26
CA VAL A 52 4.72 10.41 14.77
C VAL A 52 3.66 11.06 15.68
N ARG A 53 4.08 11.97 16.59
CA ARG A 53 3.15 12.71 17.44
C ARG A 53 2.18 13.57 16.61
N GLU A 54 2.69 14.29 15.61
CA GLU A 54 1.86 15.09 14.71
C GLU A 54 0.93 14.22 13.86
N ALA A 55 1.40 13.06 13.38
CA ALA A 55 0.58 12.10 12.65
C ALA A 55 -0.62 11.65 13.48
N GLY A 56 -0.40 11.19 14.72
CA GLY A 56 -1.48 10.81 15.63
C GLY A 56 -2.45 11.93 15.94
N ALA A 57 -1.95 13.16 16.16
CA ALA A 57 -2.81 14.32 16.44
C ALA A 57 -3.64 14.78 15.24
N ASN A 58 -3.06 14.74 14.02
CA ASN A 58 -3.72 15.19 12.80
C ASN A 58 -4.63 14.13 12.17
N PHE A 59 -4.41 12.85 12.44
CA PHE A 59 -5.15 11.71 11.89
C PHE A 59 -5.65 10.76 12.99
N PRO A 60 -6.49 11.23 13.93
CA PRO A 60 -6.83 10.49 15.14
C PRO A 60 -7.65 9.22 14.90
N GLN A 61 -8.19 9.03 13.69
CA GLN A 61 -8.94 7.83 13.29
C GLN A 61 -8.11 6.85 12.45
N ALA A 62 -6.90 7.25 12.05
CA ALA A 62 -6.07 6.43 11.18
C ALA A 62 -5.29 5.39 11.99
N ARG A 63 -5.20 4.18 11.43
CA ARG A 63 -4.20 3.18 11.81
C ARG A 63 -2.86 3.57 11.22
N LEU A 64 -1.79 3.49 11.99
CA LEU A 64 -0.47 3.90 11.54
C LEU A 64 0.31 2.71 11.00
N LEU A 65 0.85 2.89 9.79
CA LEU A 65 1.74 1.96 9.11
C LEU A 65 3.17 2.54 9.09
N ALA A 66 4.11 1.89 9.78
CA ALA A 66 5.53 2.23 9.69
C ALA A 66 6.14 1.66 8.42
N THR A 67 6.83 2.49 7.64
CA THR A 67 7.60 2.06 6.47
C THR A 67 9.00 2.67 6.51
N LEU A 68 10.03 1.83 6.59
CA LEU A 68 11.43 2.20 6.51
C LEU A 68 12.05 1.53 5.27
N ARG A 69 11.85 2.17 4.10
CA ARG A 69 12.10 1.58 2.79
C ARG A 69 13.56 1.66 2.38
N PHE A 70 14.15 0.54 1.92
CA PHE A 70 15.49 0.49 1.35
C PHE A 70 15.60 1.27 0.03
N GLN A 71 16.82 1.73 -0.29
CA GLN A 71 17.11 2.47 -1.53
C GLN A 71 16.82 1.62 -2.77
N LYS A 72 17.16 0.33 -2.77
CA LYS A 72 16.87 -0.60 -3.87
C LYS A 72 15.35 -0.71 -4.18
N ASP A 73 14.51 -0.47 -3.18
CA ASP A 73 13.05 -0.55 -3.24
C ASP A 73 12.39 0.83 -3.32
N GLY A 74 13.13 1.86 -3.74
CA GLY A 74 12.64 3.23 -3.95
C GLY A 74 12.52 4.08 -2.68
N GLY A 75 13.23 3.70 -1.62
CA GLY A 75 13.35 4.45 -0.37
C GLY A 75 14.64 5.23 -0.21
N ASN A 76 14.91 5.66 1.01
CA ASN A 76 16.13 6.39 1.39
C ASN A 76 16.98 5.65 2.41
N TRP A 77 16.52 4.51 2.98
CA TRP A 77 17.29 3.73 3.93
C TRP A 77 18.42 2.97 3.21
N PRO A 78 19.65 2.96 3.76
CA PRO A 78 20.78 2.28 3.09
C PRO A 78 20.54 0.78 2.92
N ASP A 79 20.81 0.24 1.72
CA ASP A 79 20.52 -1.16 1.37
C ASP A 79 21.33 -2.20 2.14
N ASN A 80 22.48 -1.80 2.70
CA ASN A 80 23.37 -2.67 3.46
C ASN A 80 23.27 -2.46 4.98
N ALA A 81 22.26 -1.73 5.45
CA ALA A 81 22.06 -1.46 6.87
C ALA A 81 20.91 -2.30 7.43
N SER A 82 21.09 -2.84 8.65
CA SER A 82 19.98 -3.41 9.41
C SER A 82 18.97 -2.34 9.79
N ARG A 83 17.68 -2.67 9.74
CA ARG A 83 16.59 -1.80 10.19
C ARG A 83 16.15 -2.09 11.62
N ALA A 84 16.64 -3.17 12.23
CA ALA A 84 16.16 -3.65 13.53
C ALA A 84 16.29 -2.61 14.63
N GLU A 85 17.45 -1.96 14.75
CA GLU A 85 17.68 -0.91 15.75
C GLU A 85 16.81 0.33 15.49
N ALA A 86 16.75 0.78 14.22
CA ALA A 86 15.95 1.93 13.84
C ALA A 86 14.45 1.70 14.06
N LEU A 87 13.96 0.50 13.75
CA LEU A 87 12.56 0.13 14.01
C LEU A 87 12.31 -0.02 15.52
N ALA A 88 13.27 -0.54 16.31
CA ALA A 88 13.15 -0.60 17.76
C ALA A 88 13.00 0.81 18.36
N GLU A 89 13.72 1.80 17.86
CA GLU A 89 13.53 3.20 18.21
C GLU A 89 12.14 3.69 17.82
N ALA A 90 11.72 3.50 16.55
CA ALA A 90 10.40 3.91 16.06
C ALA A 90 9.26 3.28 16.88
N PHE A 91 9.38 2.00 17.25
CA PHE A 91 8.40 1.29 18.10
C PHE A 91 8.37 1.80 19.54
N SER A 92 9.44 2.41 20.03
CA SER A 92 9.44 3.08 21.36
C SER A 92 8.61 4.37 21.36
N LEU A 93 8.36 4.95 20.19
CA LEU A 93 7.66 6.24 20.02
C LEU A 93 6.15 6.10 19.89
N HIS A 94 5.67 4.96 19.39
CA HIS A 94 4.26 4.73 19.10
C HIS A 94 3.92 3.24 19.00
N GLU A 95 2.66 2.88 19.28
CA GLU A 95 2.10 1.56 19.00
C GLU A 95 1.63 1.52 17.55
N TRP A 96 2.44 0.90 16.67
CA TRP A 96 2.14 0.82 15.25
C TRP A 96 1.14 -0.31 14.97
N ASP A 97 0.11 -0.01 14.17
CA ASP A 97 -0.85 -1.02 13.72
C ASP A 97 -0.26 -1.93 12.64
N TYR A 98 0.65 -1.39 11.81
CA TYR A 98 1.27 -2.12 10.72
C TYR A 98 2.76 -1.76 10.57
N LEU A 99 3.52 -2.74 10.06
CA LEU A 99 4.90 -2.58 9.60
C LEU A 99 5.03 -3.10 8.18
N ASP A 100 5.58 -2.29 7.27
CA ASP A 100 5.92 -2.70 5.90
C ASP A 100 7.35 -3.23 5.84
N LEU A 101 7.52 -4.47 5.40
CA LEU A 101 8.80 -5.11 5.11
C LEU A 101 8.76 -5.74 3.73
N GLU A 102 9.88 -5.66 3.02
CA GLU A 102 10.05 -6.32 1.73
C GLU A 102 10.02 -7.85 1.89
N TRP A 103 9.46 -8.53 0.90
CA TRP A 103 9.27 -9.98 0.88
C TRP A 103 10.59 -10.77 0.98
N ASP A 104 11.69 -10.16 0.52
CA ASP A 104 13.06 -10.70 0.49
C ASP A 104 13.99 -9.97 1.48
N ALA A 105 13.45 -9.30 2.49
CA ALA A 105 14.22 -8.52 3.44
C ALA A 105 15.30 -9.37 4.12
N PHE A 106 16.56 -9.00 3.96
CA PHE A 106 17.71 -9.71 4.53
C PHE A 106 17.80 -9.60 6.05
N ASP A 107 17.19 -8.56 6.63
CA ASP A 107 17.14 -8.30 8.07
C ASP A 107 15.85 -8.80 8.74
N PHE A 108 15.06 -9.62 8.02
CA PHE A 108 13.78 -10.11 8.52
C PHE A 108 13.93 -10.88 9.84
N ASP A 109 14.95 -11.72 9.96
CA ASP A 109 15.20 -12.52 11.17
C ASP A 109 15.59 -11.66 12.37
N GLU A 110 16.25 -10.50 12.15
CA GLU A 110 16.57 -9.53 13.19
C GLU A 110 15.34 -8.76 13.67
N ILE A 111 14.37 -8.53 12.76
CA ILE A 111 13.13 -7.81 13.04
C ILE A 111 12.07 -8.72 13.68
N THR A 112 12.11 -10.02 13.44
CA THR A 112 11.14 -10.99 13.98
C THR A 112 10.96 -10.91 15.49
N PRO A 113 12.01 -10.79 16.34
CA PRO A 113 11.85 -10.61 17.77
C PRO A 113 11.12 -9.32 18.15
N LEU A 114 11.32 -8.25 17.37
CA LEU A 114 10.61 -6.98 17.56
C LEU A 114 9.12 -7.14 17.24
N LEU A 115 8.79 -7.77 16.12
CA LEU A 115 7.41 -8.10 15.76
C LEU A 115 6.75 -8.98 16.81
N SER A 116 7.45 -10.01 17.31
CA SER A 116 6.93 -10.90 18.33
C SER A 116 6.61 -10.17 19.65
N LYS A 117 7.43 -9.19 20.03
CA LYS A 117 7.20 -8.35 21.21
C LYS A 117 5.96 -7.47 21.06
N HIS A 118 5.66 -7.03 19.84
CA HIS A 118 4.56 -6.13 19.50
C HIS A 118 3.40 -6.84 18.77
N SER A 119 3.43 -8.18 18.66
CA SER A 119 2.48 -8.98 17.87
C SER A 119 1.01 -8.87 18.28
N ALA A 120 0.73 -8.39 19.50
CA ALA A 120 -0.65 -8.16 19.94
C ALA A 120 -1.35 -7.07 19.11
N TRP A 121 -0.61 -6.15 18.50
CA TRP A 121 -1.16 -5.01 17.77
C TRP A 121 -0.51 -4.73 16.41
N THR A 122 0.77 -5.05 16.21
CA THR A 122 1.46 -4.79 14.93
C THR A 122 1.28 -5.94 13.94
N ARG A 123 0.79 -5.62 12.74
CA ARG A 123 0.57 -6.56 11.64
C ARG A 123 1.55 -6.30 10.50
N LEU A 124 2.01 -7.37 9.84
CA LEU A 124 2.95 -7.26 8.73
C LEU A 124 2.23 -6.91 7.41
N VAL A 125 2.79 -5.93 6.69
CA VAL A 125 2.60 -5.71 5.26
C VAL A 125 3.82 -6.29 4.55
N CYS A 126 3.65 -7.41 3.85
CA CYS A 126 4.71 -8.05 3.06
C CYS A 126 4.73 -7.42 1.68
N SER A 127 5.79 -6.70 1.32
CA SER A 127 5.83 -5.89 0.10
C SER A 127 6.90 -6.35 -0.90
N ARG A 128 6.60 -6.21 -2.19
CA ARG A 128 7.53 -6.41 -3.31
C ARG A 128 7.45 -5.23 -4.27
N HIS A 129 8.61 -4.73 -4.71
CA HIS A 129 8.73 -3.61 -5.63
C HIS A 129 9.57 -4.00 -6.84
N ASP A 130 8.96 -4.05 -8.03
CA ASP A 130 9.62 -4.42 -9.28
C ASP A 130 9.70 -3.17 -10.19
N PHE A 131 10.81 -2.42 -10.15
CA PHE A 131 11.04 -1.22 -10.98
C PHE A 131 11.32 -1.53 -12.43
N VAL A 132 11.63 -2.78 -12.73
CA VAL A 132 11.66 -3.35 -14.08
C VAL A 132 10.67 -4.49 -14.14
N PRO A 133 10.10 -4.80 -15.32
CA PRO A 133 9.18 -5.92 -15.44
C PRO A 133 9.81 -7.22 -14.93
N PRO A 134 9.09 -8.00 -14.08
CA PRO A 134 9.63 -9.26 -13.58
C PRO A 134 9.86 -10.25 -14.71
N SER A 135 11.07 -10.84 -14.75
CA SER A 135 11.47 -11.77 -15.83
C SER A 135 10.61 -13.04 -15.88
N GLU A 136 10.03 -13.43 -14.76
CA GLU A 136 9.10 -14.55 -14.62
C GLU A 136 7.65 -14.20 -15.03
N GLY A 137 7.36 -12.93 -15.31
CA GLY A 137 6.02 -12.42 -15.58
C GLY A 137 5.23 -12.08 -14.32
N VAL A 138 4.22 -11.21 -14.51
CA VAL A 138 3.42 -10.65 -13.39
C VAL A 138 2.72 -11.72 -12.58
N SER A 139 2.07 -12.69 -13.21
CA SER A 139 1.32 -13.76 -12.51
C SER A 139 2.22 -14.57 -11.57
N GLN A 140 3.46 -14.90 -11.99
CA GLN A 140 4.40 -15.65 -11.15
C GLN A 140 4.98 -14.77 -10.04
N ALA A 141 5.26 -13.49 -10.32
CA ALA A 141 5.70 -12.53 -9.32
C ALA A 141 4.66 -12.33 -8.21
N LEU A 142 3.38 -12.22 -8.56
CA LEU A 142 2.27 -12.12 -7.61
C LEU A 142 2.12 -13.41 -6.78
N ALA A 143 2.22 -14.59 -7.40
CA ALA A 143 2.14 -15.87 -6.70
C ALA A 143 3.31 -16.06 -5.72
N ALA A 144 4.53 -15.65 -6.09
CA ALA A 144 5.69 -15.69 -5.21
C ALA A 144 5.52 -14.78 -3.98
N LEU A 145 5.05 -13.54 -4.19
CA LEU A 145 4.73 -12.62 -3.10
C LEU A 145 3.64 -13.19 -2.19
N TRP A 146 2.56 -13.72 -2.77
CA TRP A 146 1.44 -14.29 -2.01
C TRP A 146 1.88 -15.43 -1.11
N ASN A 147 2.71 -16.33 -1.64
CA ASN A 147 3.32 -17.42 -0.88
C ASN A 147 4.19 -16.89 0.26
N ALA A 148 5.05 -15.90 0.01
CA ALA A 148 5.87 -15.27 1.03
C ALA A 148 5.03 -14.59 2.13
N ALA A 149 3.97 -13.88 1.75
CA ALA A 149 3.03 -13.26 2.70
C ALA A 149 2.31 -14.29 3.56
N THR A 150 1.91 -15.43 2.96
CA THR A 150 1.27 -16.55 3.68
C THR A 150 2.21 -17.16 4.70
N ILE A 151 3.45 -17.49 4.32
CA ILE A 151 4.46 -18.09 5.21
C ILE A 151 4.77 -17.15 6.39
N ARG A 152 4.77 -15.82 6.16
CA ARG A 152 5.04 -14.80 7.17
C ARG A 152 3.81 -14.36 7.96
N HIS A 153 2.65 -14.96 7.73
CA HIS A 153 1.38 -14.57 8.35
C HIS A 153 1.07 -13.08 8.19
N ALA A 154 1.38 -12.52 7.02
CA ALA A 154 1.17 -11.11 6.75
C ALA A 154 -0.33 -10.77 6.71
N ALA A 155 -0.67 -9.58 7.17
CA ALA A 155 -2.03 -9.05 7.06
C ALA A 155 -2.31 -8.49 5.65
N VAL A 156 -1.26 -8.02 4.96
CA VAL A 156 -1.34 -7.42 3.63
C VAL A 156 -0.23 -7.96 2.74
N ALA A 157 -0.56 -8.35 1.50
CA ALA A 157 0.40 -8.63 0.43
C ALA A 157 0.41 -7.45 -0.54
N LYS A 158 1.52 -6.70 -0.61
CA LYS A 158 1.66 -5.48 -1.40
C LYS A 158 2.61 -5.70 -2.57
N TRP A 159 2.11 -5.54 -3.79
CA TRP A 159 2.95 -5.50 -4.99
C TRP A 159 2.84 -4.14 -5.68
N ALA A 160 3.97 -3.53 -5.97
CA ALA A 160 4.09 -2.34 -6.79
C ALA A 160 5.12 -2.61 -7.87
N GLY A 161 4.70 -2.79 -9.12
CA GLY A 161 5.61 -3.22 -10.17
C GLY A 161 5.37 -2.58 -11.53
N THR A 162 6.37 -2.74 -12.41
CA THR A 162 6.32 -2.30 -13.80
C THR A 162 5.82 -3.46 -14.66
N LEU A 163 5.00 -3.14 -15.66
CA LEU A 163 4.44 -4.10 -16.62
C LEU A 163 5.27 -4.09 -17.91
N ALA A 164 5.51 -5.28 -18.47
CA ALA A 164 6.15 -5.43 -19.78
C ALA A 164 5.12 -5.25 -20.91
N ASP A 165 3.95 -5.85 -20.74
CA ASP A 165 2.79 -5.72 -21.62
C ASP A 165 1.58 -5.22 -20.81
N PRO A 166 1.38 -3.89 -20.70
CA PRO A 166 0.28 -3.35 -19.92
C PRO A 166 -1.10 -3.83 -20.35
N GLU A 167 -1.32 -4.13 -21.63
CA GLU A 167 -2.63 -4.55 -22.13
C GLU A 167 -3.05 -5.92 -21.58
N GLN A 168 -2.13 -6.87 -21.57
CA GLN A 168 -2.34 -8.21 -21.06
C GLN A 168 -2.19 -8.26 -19.51
N GLU A 169 -1.10 -7.71 -18.99
CA GLU A 169 -0.70 -7.89 -17.59
C GLU A 169 -1.60 -7.14 -16.60
N ILE A 170 -2.28 -6.04 -17.02
CA ILE A 170 -3.35 -5.41 -16.24
C ILE A 170 -4.49 -6.39 -15.98
N MET A 171 -4.88 -7.17 -17.00
CA MET A 171 -5.92 -8.18 -16.85
C MET A 171 -5.49 -9.30 -15.90
N GLU A 172 -4.24 -9.76 -15.99
CA GLU A 172 -3.67 -10.78 -15.09
C GLU A 172 -3.66 -10.29 -13.63
N LEU A 173 -3.15 -9.08 -13.38
CA LEU A 173 -3.10 -8.47 -12.05
C LEU A 173 -4.50 -8.33 -11.44
N CYS A 174 -5.44 -7.79 -12.19
CA CYS A 174 -6.82 -7.61 -11.72
C CYS A 174 -7.53 -8.94 -11.47
N THR A 175 -7.27 -9.95 -12.31
CA THR A 175 -7.78 -11.30 -12.10
C THR A 175 -7.22 -11.92 -10.82
N PHE A 176 -5.91 -11.79 -10.58
CA PHE A 176 -5.28 -12.25 -9.35
C PHE A 176 -5.89 -11.56 -8.12
N ALA A 177 -6.06 -10.24 -8.17
CA ALA A 177 -6.68 -9.49 -7.07
C ALA A 177 -8.11 -9.99 -6.77
N ALA A 178 -8.93 -10.22 -7.81
CA ALA A 178 -10.29 -10.71 -7.66
C ALA A 178 -10.36 -12.11 -7.03
N LEU A 179 -9.42 -12.99 -7.37
CA LEU A 179 -9.39 -14.37 -6.86
C LEU A 179 -8.97 -14.44 -5.38
N HIS A 180 -8.14 -13.51 -4.90
CA HIS A 180 -7.55 -13.55 -3.56
C HIS A 180 -8.20 -12.57 -2.56
N GLY A 181 -9.29 -11.89 -2.93
CA GLY A 181 -9.95 -10.91 -2.07
C GLY A 181 -10.45 -11.45 -0.72
N ASP A 182 -10.81 -12.73 -0.66
CA ASP A 182 -11.47 -13.35 0.51
C ASP A 182 -10.54 -14.23 1.36
N GLU A 183 -9.24 -14.33 1.06
CA GLU A 183 -8.32 -15.31 1.67
C GLU A 183 -7.66 -14.88 3.01
N GLY A 184 -8.21 -13.91 3.72
CA GLY A 184 -7.66 -13.48 5.01
C GLY A 184 -6.49 -12.48 4.90
N ILE A 185 -5.64 -12.56 3.87
CA ILE A 185 -4.62 -11.56 3.52
C ILE A 185 -5.27 -10.48 2.66
N VAL A 186 -4.97 -9.22 2.93
CA VAL A 186 -5.49 -8.08 2.14
C VAL A 186 -4.61 -7.87 0.92
N PRO A 187 -5.12 -7.98 -0.31
CA PRO A 187 -4.36 -7.61 -1.50
C PRO A 187 -4.12 -6.10 -1.58
N SER A 188 -2.92 -5.71 -1.98
CA SER A 188 -2.55 -4.34 -2.31
C SER A 188 -1.69 -4.37 -3.58
N LEU A 189 -2.33 -4.64 -4.72
CA LEU A 189 -1.66 -5.00 -5.96
C LEU A 189 -1.90 -3.92 -7.00
N PHE A 190 -0.83 -3.28 -7.49
CA PHE A 190 -0.96 -2.24 -8.50
C PHE A 190 0.34 -2.08 -9.31
N ALA A 191 0.18 -1.66 -10.55
CA ALA A 191 1.30 -1.34 -11.41
C ALA A 191 1.75 0.11 -11.27
N MET A 192 3.02 0.37 -11.53
CA MET A 192 3.64 1.69 -11.57
C MET A 192 3.50 2.33 -12.97
N GLY A 193 3.61 3.67 -13.00
CA GLY A 193 3.49 4.45 -14.23
C GLY A 193 2.07 4.90 -14.55
N SER A 194 1.96 5.97 -15.37
CA SER A 194 0.67 6.61 -15.70
C SER A 194 -0.28 5.70 -16.47
N ALA A 195 0.24 4.89 -17.39
CA ALA A 195 -0.57 3.94 -18.17
C ALA A 195 -1.25 2.87 -17.32
N ALA A 196 -0.72 2.61 -16.13
CA ALA A 196 -1.19 1.56 -15.24
C ALA A 196 -1.98 2.08 -14.02
N GLN A 197 -2.30 3.38 -13.96
CA GLN A 197 -3.08 3.98 -12.85
C GLN A 197 -4.42 3.28 -12.61
N VAL A 198 -5.03 2.72 -13.66
CA VAL A 198 -6.28 1.96 -13.56
C VAL A 198 -6.17 0.79 -12.57
N THR A 199 -5.00 0.14 -12.46
CA THR A 199 -4.80 -0.99 -11.55
C THR A 199 -4.88 -0.57 -10.08
N ARG A 200 -4.52 0.68 -9.74
CA ARG A 200 -4.61 1.19 -8.37
C ARG A 200 -6.04 1.27 -7.87
N VAL A 201 -6.98 1.56 -8.76
CA VAL A 201 -8.40 1.63 -8.43
C VAL A 201 -9.06 0.26 -8.62
N ALA A 202 -8.86 -0.37 -9.78
CA ALA A 202 -9.53 -1.61 -10.15
C ALA A 202 -9.18 -2.76 -9.21
N SER A 203 -7.88 -2.99 -8.93
CA SER A 203 -7.44 -4.04 -8.02
C SER A 203 -8.03 -3.88 -6.62
N ALA A 204 -8.03 -2.67 -6.07
CA ALA A 204 -8.61 -2.40 -4.75
C ALA A 204 -10.13 -2.63 -4.72
N LEU A 205 -10.87 -2.23 -5.77
CA LEU A 205 -12.31 -2.47 -5.87
C LEU A 205 -12.65 -3.96 -6.00
N LEU A 206 -11.85 -4.72 -6.77
CA LEU A 206 -12.06 -6.14 -7.01
C LEU A 206 -11.83 -7.00 -5.77
N SER A 207 -10.88 -6.62 -4.92
CA SER A 207 -10.42 -7.43 -3.80
C SER A 207 -10.83 -6.90 -2.42
N GLY A 208 -11.46 -5.71 -2.34
CA GLY A 208 -11.59 -5.00 -1.07
C GLY A 208 -10.23 -4.66 -0.45
N GLY A 209 -9.23 -4.46 -1.30
CA GLY A 209 -7.83 -4.30 -0.93
C GLY A 209 -7.41 -2.86 -0.67
N TRP A 210 -6.09 -2.68 -0.57
CA TRP A 210 -5.49 -1.38 -0.34
C TRP A 210 -4.91 -0.78 -1.61
N SER A 211 -4.98 0.54 -1.72
CA SER A 211 -4.22 1.32 -2.68
C SER A 211 -3.67 2.58 -2.04
N TYR A 212 -2.58 3.11 -2.57
CA TYR A 212 -1.80 4.17 -1.96
C TYR A 212 -1.95 5.47 -2.74
N GLY A 213 -2.28 6.56 -2.04
CA GLY A 213 -2.35 7.90 -2.59
C GLY A 213 -1.39 8.87 -1.90
N HIS A 214 -0.95 9.90 -2.62
CA HIS A 214 -0.04 10.95 -2.13
C HIS A 214 -0.81 12.20 -1.64
N ASP A 215 -0.08 13.15 -1.08
CA ASP A 215 -0.61 14.38 -0.47
C ASP A 215 -1.12 15.45 -1.46
N GLY A 216 -1.01 15.22 -2.76
CA GLY A 216 -1.40 16.17 -3.80
C GLY A 216 -0.29 17.15 -4.23
N VAL A 217 0.86 17.17 -3.54
CA VAL A 217 1.99 18.06 -3.87
C VAL A 217 3.05 17.38 -4.73
N GLY A 218 3.16 16.05 -4.63
CA GLY A 218 4.08 15.27 -5.45
C GLY A 218 3.89 13.78 -5.25
N GLU A 219 4.17 12.99 -6.30
CA GLU A 219 4.07 11.55 -6.26
C GLU A 219 5.13 10.97 -5.31
N ALA A 220 4.75 10.07 -4.43
CA ALA A 220 5.67 9.27 -3.62
C ALA A 220 6.17 8.02 -4.39
N ALA A 221 5.44 7.63 -5.45
CA ALA A 221 5.79 6.56 -6.38
C ALA A 221 5.16 6.83 -7.75
N PRO A 222 5.79 6.40 -8.88
CA PRO A 222 5.31 6.67 -10.24
C PRO A 222 3.85 6.24 -10.45
N GLY A 223 3.04 7.16 -11.01
CA GLY A 223 1.63 6.91 -11.30
C GLY A 223 0.70 6.88 -10.06
N GLN A 224 1.17 7.32 -8.91
CA GLN A 224 0.34 7.44 -7.73
C GLN A 224 -0.67 8.59 -7.90
N LEU A 225 -1.94 8.34 -7.52
CA LEU A 225 -2.98 9.37 -7.52
C LEU A 225 -2.93 10.20 -6.23
N PRO A 226 -3.42 11.47 -6.27
CA PRO A 226 -3.72 12.19 -5.04
C PRO A 226 -4.66 11.37 -4.17
N TRP A 227 -4.41 11.31 -2.86
CA TRP A 227 -5.22 10.48 -1.96
C TRP A 227 -6.71 10.86 -2.01
N SER A 228 -7.03 12.14 -2.08
CA SER A 228 -8.41 12.62 -2.17
C SER A 228 -9.13 12.11 -3.43
N THR A 229 -8.42 12.07 -4.56
CA THR A 229 -8.93 11.52 -5.82
C THR A 229 -9.12 10.01 -5.70
N LEU A 230 -8.11 9.29 -5.21
CA LEU A 230 -8.18 7.84 -5.00
C LEU A 230 -9.34 7.47 -4.06
N ASP A 231 -9.45 8.13 -2.91
CA ASP A 231 -10.51 7.88 -1.94
C ASP A 231 -11.90 8.14 -2.53
N ALA A 232 -12.08 9.22 -3.29
CA ALA A 232 -13.33 9.51 -3.97
C ALA A 232 -13.70 8.45 -5.01
N LEU A 233 -12.75 8.00 -5.81
CA LEU A 233 -12.95 6.92 -6.81
C LEU A 233 -13.36 5.61 -6.14
N LEU A 234 -12.66 5.21 -5.06
CA LEU A 234 -12.95 3.97 -4.33
C LEU A 234 -14.33 4.00 -3.63
N GLN A 235 -14.83 5.19 -3.27
CA GLN A 235 -16.15 5.34 -2.65
C GLN A 235 -17.28 5.46 -3.68
N SER A 236 -17.04 6.03 -4.85
CA SER A 236 -18.08 6.32 -5.85
C SER A 236 -18.27 5.20 -6.87
N LEU A 237 -17.22 4.42 -7.17
CA LEU A 237 -17.32 3.37 -8.16
C LEU A 237 -17.84 2.08 -7.52
N PRO A 238 -18.80 1.40 -8.18
CA PRO A 238 -19.31 0.13 -7.67
C PRO A 238 -18.26 -0.97 -7.77
N GLN A 239 -18.25 -1.85 -6.78
CA GLN A 239 -17.54 -3.13 -6.90
C GLN A 239 -18.25 -3.97 -7.97
N PRO A 240 -17.52 -4.56 -8.93
CA PRO A 240 -18.15 -5.32 -10.01
C PRO A 240 -18.67 -6.67 -9.50
N GLN A 241 -19.82 -7.09 -10.01
CA GLN A 241 -20.32 -8.44 -9.80
C GLN A 241 -19.50 -9.49 -10.59
N ALA A 242 -18.90 -9.07 -11.72
CA ALA A 242 -17.99 -9.86 -12.53
C ALA A 242 -16.94 -8.94 -13.14
N PHE A 243 -15.68 -9.36 -13.10
CA PHE A 243 -14.59 -8.63 -13.74
C PHE A 243 -14.64 -8.79 -15.26
N THR A 244 -14.71 -7.64 -15.97
CA THR A 244 -14.75 -7.57 -17.43
C THR A 244 -13.89 -6.44 -17.95
N ARG A 245 -13.43 -6.54 -19.21
CA ARG A 245 -12.68 -5.45 -19.86
C ARG A 245 -13.48 -4.15 -19.90
N SER A 246 -14.77 -4.20 -20.22
CA SER A 246 -15.62 -3.00 -20.28
C SER A 246 -15.75 -2.29 -18.93
N TRP A 247 -15.77 -3.02 -17.82
CA TRP A 247 -15.73 -2.43 -16.49
C TRP A 247 -14.38 -1.75 -16.22
N LEU A 248 -13.27 -2.37 -16.61
CA LEU A 248 -11.94 -1.78 -16.49
C LEU A 248 -11.82 -0.48 -17.30
N ASP A 249 -12.39 -0.44 -18.51
CA ASP A 249 -12.42 0.75 -19.35
C ASP A 249 -13.27 1.88 -18.72
N ALA A 250 -14.35 1.53 -18.01
CA ALA A 250 -15.15 2.49 -17.26
C ALA A 250 -14.36 3.07 -16.06
N VAL A 251 -13.60 2.26 -15.33
CA VAL A 251 -12.69 2.73 -14.26
C VAL A 251 -11.64 3.66 -14.83
N ALA A 252 -11.01 3.31 -15.95
CA ALA A 252 -10.04 4.16 -16.63
C ALA A 252 -10.66 5.50 -17.09
N GLY A 253 -11.91 5.47 -17.57
CA GLY A 253 -12.69 6.66 -17.91
C GLY A 253 -12.91 7.59 -16.69
N ALA A 254 -13.30 7.01 -15.56
CA ALA A 254 -13.50 7.78 -14.32
C ALA A 254 -12.21 8.44 -13.82
N ILE A 255 -11.06 7.77 -13.92
CA ILE A 255 -9.75 8.35 -13.56
C ILE A 255 -9.45 9.57 -14.45
N ARG A 256 -9.62 9.45 -15.79
CA ARG A 256 -9.38 10.57 -16.72
C ARG A 256 -10.21 11.81 -16.36
N MET A 257 -11.48 11.63 -16.02
CA MET A 257 -12.37 12.74 -15.63
C MET A 257 -11.94 13.47 -14.34
N THR A 258 -11.04 12.91 -13.55
CA THR A 258 -10.52 13.57 -12.34
C THR A 258 -9.23 14.34 -12.60
N GLN A 259 -8.65 14.23 -13.80
CA GLN A 259 -7.39 14.86 -14.20
C GLN A 259 -7.61 16.10 -15.09
N ASP A 260 -8.83 16.28 -15.64
CA ASP A 260 -9.31 17.47 -16.35
C ASP A 260 -9.89 18.49 -15.36
#